data_8e7d1ad214d6c77cb7172eebaef3afe5
#
_entry.id   8e7d1ad214d6c77cb7172eebaef3afe5
#
_cell.length_a   1.000
_cell.length_b   1.000
_cell.length_c   1.000
_cell.angle_alpha   90.00
_cell.angle_beta   90.00
_cell.angle_gamma   90.00
#
_symmetry.space_group_name_H-M   'P 1'
#
loop_
_entity.id
_entity.type
_entity.pdbx_description
1 polymer ?
#
loop_
_entity_poly.entity_id
_entity_poly.type
_entity_poly.pdbx_seq_one_letter_code
_entity_poly.pdbx_strand_id
1 'polypeptide(L)'
;EITNEGVGSVNIDDVAGDDMSIDNEGVGSVKISKIEMGSLKLDNEGVGSVNLDMFKGGSLIIKNEGVGSVKAKVDCQSVNATSEGVGGVNLSGVTRQYNKNKGGIGGISDGGLTVRE
;
A
#
# COMPACT_ATOMS: atom_id res chain seq x y z
N GLU A 1 2.35 -10.09 -10.31
CA GLU A 1 3.50 -9.45 -9.69
C GLU A 1 3.94 -8.23 -10.49
N ILE A 2 4.11 -7.11 -9.81
CA ILE A 2 4.52 -5.85 -10.44
C ILE A 2 5.78 -5.36 -9.75
N THR A 3 6.83 -5.13 -10.54
CA THR A 3 8.09 -4.64 -10.01
C THR A 3 8.52 -3.39 -10.77
N ASN A 4 8.86 -2.33 -10.04
CA ASN A 4 9.40 -1.12 -10.61
C ASN A 4 10.77 -0.86 -10.00
N GLU A 5 11.83 -1.20 -10.74
CA GLU A 5 13.21 -1.06 -10.27
C GLU A 5 13.95 0.10 -10.90
N GLY A 6 13.39 0.72 -11.90
CA GLY A 6 14.05 1.82 -12.61
C GLY A 6 13.49 3.16 -12.25
N VAL A 7 13.61 4.09 -13.19
CA VAL A 7 13.03 5.43 -13.09
C VAL A 7 11.78 5.46 -13.96
N GLY A 8 10.65 5.82 -13.37
CA GLY A 8 9.40 5.87 -14.11
C GLY A 8 8.20 5.64 -13.23
N SER A 9 7.06 5.46 -13.85
CA SER A 9 5.82 5.25 -13.13
C SER A 9 5.05 4.06 -13.67
N VAL A 10 4.29 3.40 -12.79
CA VAL A 10 3.39 2.32 -13.15
C VAL A 10 1.97 2.78 -12.89
N ASN A 11 1.12 2.71 -13.90
CA ASN A 11 -0.30 3.04 -13.79
C ASN A 11 -1.13 1.84 -14.20
N ILE A 12 -2.02 1.42 -13.33
CA ILE A 12 -2.90 0.29 -13.57
C ILE A 12 -4.32 0.72 -13.25
N ASP A 13 -5.24 0.50 -14.18
CA ASP A 13 -6.62 0.91 -13.99
C ASP A 13 -7.41 -0.12 -13.17
N ASP A 14 -7.17 -1.40 -13.40
CA ASP A 14 -8.01 -2.45 -12.82
C ASP A 14 -7.20 -3.73 -12.70
N VAL A 15 -7.20 -4.32 -11.50
CA VAL A 15 -6.49 -5.56 -11.23
C VAL A 15 -7.40 -6.49 -10.44
N ALA A 16 -7.47 -7.75 -10.86
CA ALA A 16 -8.26 -8.77 -10.17
C ALA A 16 -7.50 -10.09 -10.17
N GLY A 17 -7.61 -10.83 -9.09
CA GLY A 17 -6.95 -12.12 -8.95
C GLY A 17 -6.96 -12.62 -7.52
N ASP A 18 -6.12 -13.61 -7.23
CA ASP A 18 -6.02 -14.18 -5.89
C ASP A 18 -4.94 -13.50 -5.05
N ASP A 19 -3.72 -13.46 -5.56
CA ASP A 19 -2.58 -12.90 -4.85
C ASP A 19 -1.78 -12.01 -5.79
N MET A 20 -1.30 -10.90 -5.26
CA MET A 20 -0.46 -10.00 -6.03
C MET A 20 0.63 -9.38 -5.14
N SER A 21 1.81 -9.19 -5.71
CA SER A 21 2.91 -8.48 -5.06
C SER A 21 3.31 -7.28 -5.91
N ILE A 22 3.50 -6.14 -5.25
CA ILE A 22 3.97 -4.92 -5.89
C ILE A 22 5.26 -4.48 -5.19
N ASP A 23 6.33 -4.37 -5.96
CA ASP A 23 7.61 -3.88 -5.47
C ASP A 23 7.98 -2.61 -6.20
N ASN A 24 8.28 -1.56 -5.46
CA ASN A 24 8.78 -0.31 -6.01
C ASN A 24 10.15 -0.03 -5.40
N GLU A 25 11.22 -0.39 -6.12
CA GLU A 25 12.59 -0.22 -5.65
C GLU A 25 13.32 0.93 -6.32
N GLY A 26 12.77 1.49 -7.36
CA GLY A 26 13.42 2.57 -8.10
C GLY A 26 12.92 3.94 -7.71
N VAL A 27 13.06 4.88 -8.64
CA VAL A 27 12.55 6.23 -8.48
C VAL A 27 11.31 6.38 -9.34
N GLY A 28 10.19 6.73 -8.74
CA GLY A 28 8.94 6.87 -9.49
C GLY A 28 7.74 6.57 -8.62
N SER A 29 6.59 6.37 -9.26
CA SER A 29 5.35 6.14 -8.54
C SER A 29 4.57 4.96 -9.10
N VAL A 30 3.76 4.36 -8.24
CA VAL A 30 2.83 3.32 -8.63
C VAL A 30 1.42 3.81 -8.30
N LYS A 31 0.54 3.71 -9.27
CA LYS A 31 -0.86 4.11 -9.09
C LYS A 31 -1.77 3.01 -9.61
N ILE A 32 -2.67 2.55 -8.76
CA ILE A 32 -3.66 1.55 -9.13
C ILE A 32 -5.04 2.06 -8.73
N SER A 33 -5.94 2.09 -9.70
CA SER A 33 -7.26 2.67 -9.46
C SER A 33 -8.21 1.71 -8.76
N LYS A 34 -8.16 0.42 -9.12
CA LYS A 34 -9.06 -0.56 -8.55
C LYS A 34 -8.38 -1.91 -8.42
N ILE A 35 -8.45 -2.49 -7.22
CA ILE A 35 -7.87 -3.80 -6.95
C ILE A 35 -8.92 -4.68 -6.28
N GLU A 36 -9.15 -5.87 -6.85
CA GLU A 36 -10.02 -6.88 -6.27
C GLU A 36 -9.23 -8.18 -6.14
N MET A 37 -8.70 -8.46 -4.97
CA MET A 37 -7.83 -9.62 -4.75
C MET A 37 -8.04 -10.24 -3.39
N GLY A 38 -7.66 -11.52 -3.26
CA GLY A 38 -7.62 -12.16 -1.97
C GLY A 38 -6.56 -11.56 -1.06
N SER A 39 -5.36 -11.33 -1.59
CA SER A 39 -4.31 -10.68 -0.81
C SER A 39 -3.41 -9.84 -1.71
N LEU A 40 -2.91 -8.75 -1.13
CA LEU A 40 -1.99 -7.85 -1.82
C LEU A 40 -0.82 -7.53 -0.89
N LYS A 41 0.39 -7.68 -1.41
CA LYS A 41 1.61 -7.29 -0.72
C LYS A 41 2.25 -6.13 -1.47
N LEU A 42 2.50 -5.05 -0.75
CA LEU A 42 3.06 -3.83 -1.31
C LEU A 42 4.36 -3.47 -0.59
N ASP A 43 5.46 -3.44 -1.34
CA ASP A 43 6.75 -3.01 -0.84
C ASP A 43 7.18 -1.74 -1.57
N ASN A 44 7.51 -0.69 -0.83
CA ASN A 44 8.06 0.53 -1.37
C ASN A 44 9.43 0.77 -0.75
N GLU A 45 10.49 0.38 -1.46
CA GLU A 45 11.87 0.52 -0.99
C GLU A 45 12.63 1.64 -1.67
N GLY A 46 12.08 2.20 -2.73
CA GLY A 46 12.74 3.26 -3.48
C GLY A 46 12.32 4.64 -3.07
N VAL A 47 12.49 5.57 -3.99
CA VAL A 47 12.06 6.96 -3.82
C VAL A 47 10.83 7.20 -4.69
N GLY A 48 9.72 7.59 -4.07
CA GLY A 48 8.49 7.81 -4.81
C GLY A 48 7.27 7.50 -3.97
N SER A 49 6.13 7.42 -4.61
CA SER A 49 4.87 7.21 -3.92
C SER A 49 4.07 6.07 -4.52
N VAL A 50 3.23 5.47 -3.69
CA VAL A 50 2.30 4.45 -4.13
C VAL A 50 0.89 4.90 -3.77
N ASN A 51 -0.01 4.87 -4.74
CA ASN A 51 -1.41 5.21 -4.57
C ASN A 51 -2.28 4.03 -4.94
N LEU A 52 -3.12 3.60 -3.99
CA LEU A 52 -4.16 2.62 -4.24
C LEU A 52 -5.50 3.31 -4.02
N ASP A 53 -6.24 3.56 -5.09
CA ASP A 53 -7.50 4.27 -4.98
C ASP A 53 -8.58 3.43 -4.30
N MET A 54 -8.60 2.13 -4.58
CA MET A 54 -9.54 1.23 -3.96
C MET A 54 -8.99 -0.18 -3.92
N PHE A 55 -8.82 -0.73 -2.74
CA PHE A 55 -8.48 -2.13 -2.54
C PHE A 55 -9.66 -2.85 -1.91
N LYS A 56 -10.08 -3.94 -2.51
CA LYS A 56 -11.19 -4.74 -2.02
C LYS A 56 -10.76 -6.20 -2.02
N GLY A 57 -10.78 -6.82 -0.86
CA GLY A 57 -10.33 -8.21 -0.76
C GLY A 57 -10.14 -8.67 0.66
N GLY A 58 -9.27 -9.66 0.84
CA GLY A 58 -9.03 -10.29 2.12
C GLY A 58 -7.99 -9.59 2.96
N SER A 59 -6.76 -9.48 2.46
CA SER A 59 -5.68 -8.89 3.26
C SER A 59 -4.81 -7.97 2.44
N LEU A 60 -4.28 -6.95 3.11
CA LEU A 60 -3.37 -5.99 2.52
C LEU A 60 -2.15 -5.85 3.43
N ILE A 61 -0.97 -6.02 2.85
CA ILE A 61 0.29 -5.83 3.54
C ILE A 61 1.03 -4.68 2.86
N ILE A 62 1.33 -3.64 3.62
CA ILE A 62 2.04 -2.47 3.11
C ILE A 62 3.35 -2.34 3.88
N LYS A 63 4.44 -2.23 3.14
CA LYS A 63 5.76 -2.02 3.73
C LYS A 63 6.43 -0.85 3.02
N ASN A 64 6.74 0.19 3.75
CA ASN A 64 7.40 1.39 3.23
C ASN A 64 8.76 1.54 3.88
N GLU A 65 9.81 1.16 3.16
CA GLU A 65 11.19 1.25 3.65
C GLU A 65 11.99 2.35 2.96
N GLY A 66 11.47 2.94 1.91
CA GLY A 66 12.18 3.96 1.16
C GLY A 66 11.82 5.37 1.56
N VAL A 67 12.04 6.30 0.65
CA VAL A 67 11.66 7.70 0.84
C VAL A 67 10.44 7.98 -0.04
N GLY A 68 9.35 8.40 0.57
CA GLY A 68 8.11 8.64 -0.14
C GLY A 68 6.90 8.27 0.69
N SER A 69 5.75 8.23 0.05
CA SER A 69 4.51 7.97 0.76
C SER A 69 3.69 6.87 0.09
N VAL A 70 2.88 6.21 0.90
CA VAL A 70 1.91 5.23 0.42
C VAL A 70 0.53 5.70 0.82
N LYS A 71 -0.38 5.70 -0.12
CA LYS A 71 -1.77 6.07 0.13
C LYS A 71 -2.67 4.95 -0.36
N ALA A 72 -3.53 4.48 0.52
CA ALA A 72 -4.42 3.37 0.19
C ALA A 72 -5.80 3.59 0.77
N LYS A 73 -6.80 3.29 -0.05
CA LYS A 73 -8.18 3.22 0.41
C LYS A 73 -8.60 1.75 0.34
N VAL A 74 -9.04 1.21 1.47
CA VAL A 74 -9.21 -0.22 1.60
C VAL A 74 -10.61 -0.60 2.03
N ASP A 75 -11.05 -1.78 1.57
CA ASP A 75 -12.26 -2.44 2.03
C ASP A 75 -11.93 -3.92 2.10
N CYS A 76 -11.38 -4.35 3.23
CA CYS A 76 -10.83 -5.69 3.34
C CYS A 76 -10.95 -6.22 4.76
N GLN A 77 -10.49 -7.46 4.97
CA GLN A 77 -10.57 -8.08 6.29
C GLN A 77 -9.41 -7.69 7.19
N SER A 78 -8.21 -7.58 6.63
CA SER A 78 -7.05 -7.23 7.46
C SER A 78 -6.09 -6.32 6.71
N VAL A 79 -5.46 -5.43 7.46
CA VAL A 79 -4.42 -4.54 6.94
C VAL A 79 -3.22 -4.59 7.87
N ASN A 80 -2.05 -4.80 7.29
CA ASN A 80 -0.78 -4.67 8.00
C ASN A 80 0.01 -3.55 7.33
N ALA A 81 0.32 -2.52 8.08
CA ALA A 81 1.08 -1.39 7.58
C ALA A 81 2.37 -1.23 8.35
N THR A 82 3.49 -1.20 7.66
CA THR A 82 4.80 -1.02 8.25
C THR A 82 5.49 0.16 7.59
N SER A 83 5.99 1.10 8.36
CA SER A 83 6.73 2.25 7.87
C SER A 83 8.08 2.31 8.55
N GLU A 84 9.14 1.99 7.83
CA GLU A 84 10.50 1.99 8.34
C GLU A 84 11.39 3.03 7.67
N GLY A 85 10.90 3.65 6.60
CA GLY A 85 11.67 4.65 5.87
C GLY A 85 11.32 6.07 6.25
N VAL A 86 11.59 6.99 5.34
CA VAL A 86 11.24 8.40 5.50
C VAL A 86 10.02 8.68 4.64
N GLY A 87 8.95 9.14 5.25
CA GLY A 87 7.69 9.37 4.57
C GLY A 87 6.53 8.84 5.38
N GLY A 88 5.35 8.84 4.81
CA GLY A 88 4.15 8.44 5.52
C GLY A 88 3.34 7.38 4.81
N VAL A 89 2.49 6.73 5.57
CA VAL A 89 1.47 5.83 5.03
C VAL A 89 0.11 6.40 5.42
N ASN A 90 -0.76 6.61 4.44
CA ASN A 90 -2.11 7.09 4.66
C ASN A 90 -3.10 5.98 4.34
N LEU A 91 -3.94 5.65 5.29
CA LEU A 91 -4.94 4.61 5.13
C LEU A 91 -6.33 5.17 5.36
N SER A 92 -7.27 4.72 4.55
CA SER A 92 -8.67 5.09 4.69
C SER A 92 -9.54 3.92 4.25
N GLY A 93 -10.81 3.95 4.63
CA GLY A 93 -11.77 2.91 4.29
C GLY A 93 -12.18 2.08 5.50
N VAL A 94 -12.39 0.79 5.29
CA VAL A 94 -12.89 -0.11 6.33
C VAL A 94 -12.09 -1.41 6.33
N THR A 95 -11.73 -1.87 7.52
CA THR A 95 -11.10 -3.17 7.69
C THR A 95 -11.58 -3.80 9.00
N ARG A 96 -11.40 -5.08 9.16
CA ARG A 96 -11.76 -5.77 10.40
C ARG A 96 -10.59 -5.88 11.37
N GLN A 97 -9.39 -6.04 10.84
CA GLN A 97 -8.17 -6.11 11.63
C GLN A 97 -7.14 -5.15 11.07
N TYR A 98 -6.44 -4.49 11.95
CA TYR A 98 -5.45 -3.52 11.54
C TYR A 98 -4.25 -3.59 12.44
N ASN A 99 -3.07 -3.80 11.85
CA ASN A 99 -1.79 -3.78 12.53
C ASN A 99 -0.91 -2.71 11.92
N LYS A 100 -0.28 -1.91 12.74
CA LYS A 100 0.67 -0.93 12.24
C LYS A 100 1.98 -1.01 12.99
N ASN A 101 3.07 -0.87 12.27
CA ASN A 101 4.42 -0.79 12.80
C ASN A 101 5.10 0.43 12.22
N LYS A 102 5.72 1.21 13.09
CA LYS A 102 6.41 2.40 12.69
C LYS A 102 7.82 2.37 13.27
N GLY A 103 8.84 2.33 12.40
CA GLY A 103 10.22 2.29 12.84
C GLY A 103 11.09 3.40 12.29
N GLY A 104 10.62 4.15 11.29
CA GLY A 104 11.39 5.19 10.64
C GLY A 104 10.95 6.60 10.99
N ILE A 105 11.35 7.54 10.14
CA ILE A 105 10.95 8.93 10.23
C ILE A 105 9.72 9.12 9.35
N GLY A 106 8.64 9.53 9.91
CA GLY A 106 7.36 9.64 9.25
C GLY A 106 6.31 8.97 10.08
N GLY A 107 5.13 8.81 9.56
CA GLY A 107 4.04 8.26 10.34
C GLY A 107 3.09 7.44 9.51
N ILE A 108 2.24 6.72 10.20
CA ILE A 108 1.11 6.03 9.60
C ILE A 108 -0.14 6.80 9.99
N SER A 109 -0.82 7.34 9.00
CA SER A 109 -2.04 8.10 9.21
C SER A 109 -3.24 7.22 8.88
N ASP A 110 -4.06 6.97 9.85
CA ASP A 110 -5.23 6.11 9.69
C ASP A 110 -6.52 6.80 10.09
N GLY A 111 -6.53 8.12 10.07
CA GLY A 111 -7.68 8.90 10.48
C GLY A 111 -8.94 8.66 9.65
N GLY A 112 -8.78 8.20 8.39
CA GLY A 112 -9.90 7.84 7.55
C GLY A 112 -10.23 6.36 7.55
N LEU A 113 -9.51 5.55 8.33
CA LEU A 113 -9.69 4.11 8.37
C LEU A 113 -10.59 3.72 9.55
N THR A 114 -11.59 2.93 9.25
CA THR A 114 -12.52 2.40 10.25
C THR A 114 -12.25 0.92 10.44
N VAL A 115 -12.03 0.51 11.68
CA VAL A 115 -11.82 -0.90 12.01
C VAL A 115 -13.12 -1.45 12.59
N ARG A 116 -13.63 -2.49 11.98
CA ARG A 116 -14.84 -3.17 12.41
C ARG A 116 -14.54 -4.63 12.72
N GLU A 117 -14.72 -5.01 13.94
CA GLU A 117 -14.51 -6.39 14.37
C GLU A 117 -15.82 -7.18 14.43
#